data_02c88232675544526857364a30ecf1c9
#
_entry.id   02c88232675544526857364a30ecf1c9
#
_cell.length_a   1.000
_cell.length_b   1.000
_cell.length_c   1.000
_cell.angle_alpha   90.00
_cell.angle_beta   90.00
_cell.angle_gamma   90.00
#
_symmetry.space_group_name_H-M   'P 1'
#
loop_
_entity.id
_entity.type
_entity.pdbx_description
1 polymer ?
#
loop_
_entity_poly.entity_id
_entity_poly.type
_entity_poly.pdbx_seq_one_letter_code
_entity_poly.pdbx_strand_id
1 'polypeptide(L)'
;MAEAVRIAKQVVKGLPYLQKELGRRLSLQTGHVFATPSTYYVIFSGRCNLSCTFCTIWRDVEPILTREQMLGIVQQTKELSGAGYNISLSGGEPTIFKPLYETLETAQKLGVNFGFTTNALALTKNNIQRILSYDPFNINVSLESIDPQINESLRPFENGTKRTIQAIEDLAAEKLRIKSRVSIIVKPTIMEQNYRRLPELVRHFGKEGPVQVNFQPYVGKKGDAFWVQDKQELRRVLDEIMALRDEGYRVIGDDGQFEGFYDYLSDPPTEYTRHLDLNGEKRNCDIGLRTMFIYPNGDVYFCDFLKKPIGNIHKNTLKEIYYGDTADSQRKVMVRCNIDCQQTCKRPIPLLTKARTFLRMG
;
A
#
# COMPACT_ATOMS: atom_id res chain seq x y z
N MET A 1 -1.99 2.22 -36.16
CA MET A 1 -1.38 0.91 -35.94
C MET A 1 -0.64 0.83 -34.59
N ALA A 2 0.25 1.78 -34.26
CA ALA A 2 0.98 1.79 -32.98
C ALA A 2 0.07 1.88 -31.74
N GLU A 3 -1.00 2.66 -31.79
CA GLU A 3 -1.96 2.82 -30.69
C GLU A 3 -2.79 1.55 -30.44
N ALA A 4 -3.25 0.87 -31.48
CA ALA A 4 -3.95 -0.40 -31.38
C ALA A 4 -3.07 -1.50 -30.76
N VAL A 5 -1.79 -1.54 -31.12
CA VAL A 5 -0.80 -2.45 -30.53
C VAL A 5 -0.54 -2.10 -29.06
N ARG A 6 -0.51 -0.81 -28.71
CA ARG A 6 -0.39 -0.35 -27.32
C ARG A 6 -1.57 -0.79 -26.49
N ILE A 7 -2.80 -0.54 -26.97
CA ILE A 7 -4.04 -0.95 -26.29
C ILE A 7 -4.09 -2.48 -26.12
N ALA A 8 -3.79 -3.23 -27.16
CA ALA A 8 -3.76 -4.70 -27.10
C ALA A 8 -2.77 -5.21 -26.03
N LYS A 9 -1.56 -4.65 -25.98
CA LYS A 9 -0.58 -4.98 -24.92
C LYS A 9 -1.07 -4.65 -23.50
N GLN A 10 -1.80 -3.56 -23.34
CA GLN A 10 -2.39 -3.18 -22.05
C GLN A 10 -3.51 -4.15 -21.64
N VAL A 11 -4.41 -4.48 -22.57
CA VAL A 11 -5.49 -5.46 -22.31
C VAL A 11 -4.90 -6.81 -21.90
N VAL A 12 -3.89 -7.31 -22.62
CA VAL A 12 -3.23 -8.58 -22.28
C VAL A 12 -2.59 -8.54 -20.88
N LYS A 13 -1.95 -7.43 -20.51
CA LYS A 13 -1.40 -7.25 -19.14
C LYS A 13 -2.48 -7.16 -18.07
N GLY A 14 -3.68 -6.66 -18.42
CA GLY A 14 -4.82 -6.55 -17.51
C GLY A 14 -5.59 -7.86 -17.27
N LEU A 15 -5.50 -8.81 -18.22
CA LEU A 15 -6.24 -10.07 -18.15
C LEU A 15 -6.05 -10.86 -16.84
N PRO A 16 -4.82 -11.04 -16.32
CA PRO A 16 -4.63 -11.76 -15.05
C PRO A 16 -5.33 -11.10 -13.87
N TYR A 17 -5.36 -9.77 -13.81
CA TYR A 17 -6.07 -9.03 -12.77
C TYR A 17 -7.59 -9.19 -12.90
N LEU A 18 -8.11 -9.19 -14.13
CA LEU A 18 -9.53 -9.43 -14.39
C LEU A 18 -9.94 -10.85 -14.00
N GLN A 19 -9.12 -11.85 -14.33
CA GLN A 19 -9.36 -13.25 -13.92
C GLN A 19 -9.43 -13.39 -12.41
N LYS A 20 -8.51 -12.75 -11.67
CA LYS A 20 -8.54 -12.74 -10.20
C LYS A 20 -9.79 -12.06 -9.66
N GLU A 21 -10.23 -10.96 -10.26
CA GLU A 21 -11.46 -10.27 -9.89
C GLU A 21 -12.71 -11.15 -10.07
N LEU A 22 -12.81 -11.83 -11.21
CA LEU A 22 -13.91 -12.77 -11.48
C LEU A 22 -13.87 -13.96 -10.52
N GLY A 23 -12.69 -14.57 -10.33
CA GLY A 23 -12.50 -15.66 -9.37
C GLY A 23 -12.90 -15.26 -7.95
N ARG A 24 -12.57 -14.03 -7.53
CA ARG A 24 -12.95 -13.50 -6.23
C ARG A 24 -14.46 -13.35 -6.07
N ARG A 25 -15.17 -12.85 -7.08
CA ARG A 25 -16.64 -12.75 -7.07
C ARG A 25 -17.29 -14.11 -6.96
N LEU A 26 -16.79 -15.07 -7.73
CA LEU A 26 -17.25 -16.47 -7.64
C LEU A 26 -16.99 -17.04 -6.24
N SER A 27 -15.81 -16.75 -5.65
CA SER A 27 -15.48 -17.21 -4.30
C SER A 27 -16.46 -16.66 -3.25
N LEU A 28 -16.82 -15.38 -3.35
CA LEU A 28 -17.79 -14.76 -2.44
C LEU A 28 -19.20 -15.33 -2.59
N GLN A 29 -19.59 -15.74 -3.80
CA GLN A 29 -20.91 -16.30 -4.07
C GLN A 29 -21.03 -17.76 -3.64
N THR A 30 -20.00 -18.55 -3.91
CA THR A 30 -20.03 -20.02 -3.72
C THR A 30 -19.44 -20.48 -2.40
N GLY A 31 -18.63 -19.65 -1.74
CA GLY A 31 -17.83 -20.02 -0.57
C GLY A 31 -16.57 -20.83 -0.87
N HIS A 32 -16.31 -21.18 -2.14
CA HIS A 32 -15.08 -21.84 -2.59
C HIS A 32 -14.04 -20.84 -3.07
N VAL A 33 -12.77 -21.17 -2.96
CA VAL A 33 -11.65 -20.26 -3.31
C VAL A 33 -11.27 -20.45 -4.79
N PHE A 34 -11.67 -19.50 -5.65
CA PHE A 34 -11.33 -19.46 -7.08
C PHE A 34 -10.29 -18.38 -7.43
N ALA A 35 -9.87 -17.57 -6.46
CA ALA A 35 -8.89 -16.52 -6.69
C ALA A 35 -7.65 -16.75 -5.85
N THR A 36 -6.51 -16.29 -6.35
CA THR A 36 -5.26 -16.18 -5.58
C THR A 36 -5.03 -14.73 -5.16
N PRO A 37 -4.21 -14.47 -4.13
CA PRO A 37 -3.95 -13.10 -3.70
C PRO A 37 -3.45 -12.20 -4.83
N SER A 38 -3.89 -10.96 -4.82
CA SER A 38 -3.43 -9.91 -5.75
C SER A 38 -2.41 -8.96 -5.11
N THR A 39 -2.25 -9.02 -3.79
CA THR A 39 -1.32 -8.17 -3.05
C THR A 39 -0.73 -8.93 -1.88
N TYR A 40 0.60 -8.87 -1.78
CA TYR A 40 1.35 -9.37 -0.64
C TYR A 40 2.04 -8.19 0.04
N TYR A 41 1.75 -7.98 1.32
CA TYR A 41 2.47 -7.03 2.16
C TYR A 41 3.52 -7.81 2.95
N VAL A 42 4.77 -7.47 2.76
CA VAL A 42 5.89 -8.10 3.47
C VAL A 42 6.48 -7.09 4.42
N ILE A 43 6.35 -7.36 5.70
CA ILE A 43 6.96 -6.59 6.77
C ILE A 43 8.28 -7.29 7.09
N PHE A 44 9.41 -6.70 6.68
CA PHE A 44 10.70 -7.38 6.80
C PHE A 44 11.31 -7.27 8.20
N SER A 45 11.03 -6.19 8.93
CA SER A 45 11.54 -5.87 10.27
C SER A 45 10.92 -4.57 10.77
N GLY A 46 11.10 -4.24 12.03
CA GLY A 46 10.88 -2.90 12.57
C GLY A 46 12.07 -1.96 12.45
N ARG A 47 13.25 -2.43 12.00
CA ARG A 47 14.44 -1.57 11.88
C ARG A 47 14.21 -0.39 10.95
N CYS A 48 14.37 0.81 11.50
CA CYS A 48 14.17 2.07 10.80
C CYS A 48 15.25 3.08 11.22
N ASN A 49 15.58 4.01 10.32
CA ASN A 49 16.45 5.16 10.61
C ASN A 49 15.65 6.39 11.10
N LEU A 50 14.34 6.22 11.36
CA LEU A 50 13.44 7.21 11.94
C LEU A 50 12.64 6.64 13.11
N SER A 51 12.25 7.52 14.04
CA SER A 51 11.35 7.24 15.15
C SER A 51 10.08 8.10 15.05
N CYS A 52 9.34 7.96 13.95
CA CYS A 52 8.12 8.75 13.70
C CYS A 52 7.16 8.66 14.88
N THR A 53 6.59 9.80 15.29
CA THR A 53 5.78 9.93 16.52
C THR A 53 4.48 9.14 16.49
N PHE A 54 3.90 8.97 15.30
CA PHE A 54 2.64 8.23 15.05
C PHE A 54 2.85 6.76 14.69
N CYS A 55 4.10 6.28 14.57
CA CYS A 55 4.44 4.92 14.16
C CYS A 55 4.99 4.12 15.34
N THR A 56 4.57 2.86 15.46
CA THR A 56 5.06 1.96 16.51
C THR A 56 6.01 0.88 16.00
N ILE A 57 6.09 0.68 14.67
CA ILE A 57 6.85 -0.42 14.04
C ILE A 57 8.34 -0.38 14.40
N TRP A 58 8.93 0.81 14.46
CA TRP A 58 10.36 0.99 14.76
C TRP A 58 10.78 0.54 16.16
N ARG A 59 9.80 0.27 17.05
CA ARG A 59 10.05 -0.23 18.41
C ARG A 59 10.32 -1.73 18.42
N ASP A 60 9.80 -2.46 17.43
CA ASP A 60 9.89 -3.92 17.33
C ASP A 60 10.92 -4.28 16.25
N VAL A 61 12.21 -4.10 16.58
CA VAL A 61 13.30 -4.26 15.60
C VAL A 61 13.61 -5.71 15.24
N GLU A 62 13.26 -6.66 16.07
CA GLU A 62 13.45 -8.11 15.85
C GLU A 62 12.11 -8.84 15.93
N PRO A 63 11.93 -9.97 15.23
CA PRO A 63 12.91 -10.56 14.29
C PRO A 63 13.04 -9.79 12.97
N ILE A 64 14.05 -10.16 12.16
CA ILE A 64 14.27 -9.65 10.81
C ILE A 64 14.20 -10.80 9.83
N LEU A 65 13.50 -10.65 8.71
CA LEU A 65 13.55 -11.61 7.62
C LEU A 65 14.99 -11.75 7.09
N THR A 66 15.48 -12.96 6.99
CA THR A 66 16.78 -13.21 6.37
C THR A 66 16.70 -12.99 4.85
N ARG A 67 17.84 -12.92 4.20
CA ARG A 67 17.95 -12.88 2.74
C ARG A 67 17.22 -14.07 2.10
N GLU A 68 17.47 -15.27 2.57
CA GLU A 68 16.91 -16.54 2.07
C GLU A 68 15.38 -16.54 2.22
N GLN A 69 14.87 -16.11 3.37
CA GLN A 69 13.43 -15.99 3.61
C GLN A 69 12.80 -14.99 2.64
N MET A 70 13.43 -13.82 2.44
CA MET A 70 12.91 -12.79 1.55
C MET A 70 12.84 -13.27 0.10
N LEU A 71 13.90 -13.91 -0.40
CA LEU A 71 13.92 -14.48 -1.75
C LEU A 71 12.93 -15.64 -1.89
N GLY A 72 12.83 -16.50 -0.88
CA GLY A 72 11.84 -17.58 -0.83
C GLY A 72 10.39 -17.07 -0.86
N ILE A 73 10.09 -15.97 -0.16
CA ILE A 73 8.77 -15.32 -0.23
C ILE A 73 8.46 -14.88 -1.66
N VAL A 74 9.39 -14.20 -2.34
CA VAL A 74 9.19 -13.76 -3.73
C VAL A 74 8.88 -14.95 -4.64
N GLN A 75 9.62 -16.05 -4.52
CA GLN A 75 9.40 -17.27 -5.29
C GLN A 75 8.04 -17.90 -4.99
N GLN A 76 7.71 -18.09 -3.71
CA GLN A 76 6.44 -18.71 -3.29
C GLN A 76 5.21 -17.87 -3.70
N THR A 77 5.32 -16.53 -3.69
CA THR A 77 4.23 -15.69 -4.22
C THR A 77 4.03 -15.90 -5.72
N LYS A 78 5.11 -16.11 -6.48
CA LYS A 78 5.04 -16.43 -7.90
C LYS A 78 4.38 -17.80 -8.15
N GLU A 79 4.74 -18.80 -7.37
CA GLU A 79 4.16 -20.15 -7.43
C GLU A 79 2.66 -20.15 -7.08
N LEU A 80 2.26 -19.39 -6.04
CA LEU A 80 0.86 -19.30 -5.62
C LEU A 80 0.01 -18.49 -6.58
N SER A 81 0.49 -17.34 -7.04
CA SER A 81 -0.33 -16.35 -7.74
C SER A 81 -0.11 -16.27 -9.25
N GLY A 82 0.99 -16.80 -9.76
CA GLY A 82 1.32 -16.78 -11.20
C GLY A 82 1.56 -15.37 -11.74
N ALA A 83 0.48 -14.68 -12.09
CA ALA A 83 0.51 -13.32 -12.62
C ALA A 83 -0.61 -12.45 -12.02
N GLY A 84 -0.62 -11.15 -12.30
CA GLY A 84 -1.67 -10.23 -11.85
C GLY A 84 -1.66 -9.98 -10.33
N TYR A 85 -0.49 -9.85 -9.75
CA TYR A 85 -0.32 -9.51 -8.34
C TYR A 85 0.92 -8.63 -8.14
N ASN A 86 1.03 -8.05 -6.95
CA ASN A 86 2.18 -7.26 -6.53
C ASN A 86 2.62 -7.59 -5.11
N ILE A 87 3.91 -7.44 -4.87
CA ILE A 87 4.51 -7.47 -3.53
C ILE A 87 4.81 -6.03 -3.13
N SER A 88 4.42 -5.65 -1.92
CA SER A 88 4.75 -4.36 -1.30
C SER A 88 5.59 -4.60 -0.05
N LEU A 89 6.86 -4.25 -0.11
CA LEU A 89 7.78 -4.33 1.03
C LEU A 89 7.53 -3.13 1.94
N SER A 90 7.38 -3.40 3.22
CA SER A 90 7.14 -2.42 4.27
C SER A 90 7.81 -2.88 5.57
N GLY A 91 7.52 -2.19 6.65
CA GLY A 91 8.11 -2.43 7.97
C GLY A 91 8.82 -1.17 8.46
N GLY A 92 10.09 -1.27 8.86
CA GLY A 92 10.93 -0.12 9.14
C GLY A 92 11.31 0.63 7.85
N GLU A 93 12.59 0.78 7.56
CA GLU A 93 13.03 1.46 6.33
C GLU A 93 13.68 0.46 5.36
N PRO A 94 13.02 0.14 4.22
CA PRO A 94 13.55 -0.84 3.27
C PRO A 94 14.91 -0.47 2.67
N THR A 95 15.21 0.81 2.50
CA THR A 95 16.46 1.24 1.85
C THR A 95 17.72 1.01 2.70
N ILE A 96 17.57 0.74 4.00
CA ILE A 96 18.64 0.27 4.87
C ILE A 96 18.67 -1.26 5.04
N PHE A 97 17.70 -1.97 4.48
CA PHE A 97 17.62 -3.43 4.50
C PHE A 97 18.52 -4.03 3.41
N LYS A 98 19.63 -4.65 3.80
CA LYS A 98 20.65 -5.15 2.87
C LYS A 98 20.09 -6.04 1.73
N PRO A 99 19.18 -6.98 1.98
CA PRO A 99 18.60 -7.83 0.93
C PRO A 99 17.70 -7.12 -0.10
N LEU A 100 17.37 -5.83 0.07
CA LEU A 100 16.46 -5.12 -0.83
C LEU A 100 16.85 -5.27 -2.32
N TYR A 101 18.13 -5.05 -2.64
CA TYR A 101 18.59 -5.07 -4.04
C TYR A 101 18.48 -6.45 -4.67
N GLU A 102 18.86 -7.50 -3.94
CA GLU A 102 18.73 -8.87 -4.43
C GLU A 102 17.27 -9.30 -4.54
N THR A 103 16.41 -8.78 -3.66
CA THR A 103 14.96 -8.99 -3.73
C THR A 103 14.36 -8.35 -4.99
N LEU A 104 14.74 -7.10 -5.28
CA LEU A 104 14.34 -6.40 -6.50
C LEU A 104 14.82 -7.13 -7.76
N GLU A 105 16.07 -7.57 -7.79
CA GLU A 105 16.65 -8.34 -8.88
C GLU A 105 15.90 -9.67 -9.10
N THR A 106 15.62 -10.38 -8.02
CA THR A 106 14.88 -11.65 -8.07
C THR A 106 13.46 -11.44 -8.56
N ALA A 107 12.77 -10.42 -8.08
CA ALA A 107 11.43 -10.07 -8.51
C ALA A 107 11.41 -9.73 -10.02
N GLN A 108 12.39 -8.96 -10.49
CA GLN A 108 12.53 -8.63 -11.91
C GLN A 108 12.73 -9.90 -12.77
N LYS A 109 13.66 -10.78 -12.36
CA LYS A 109 13.94 -12.04 -13.08
C LYS A 109 12.71 -12.96 -13.16
N LEU A 110 11.88 -12.98 -12.11
CA LEU A 110 10.66 -13.78 -12.05
C LEU A 110 9.43 -13.09 -12.68
N GLY A 111 9.57 -11.85 -13.13
CA GLY A 111 8.46 -11.04 -13.65
C GLY A 111 7.39 -10.74 -12.59
N VAL A 112 7.81 -10.51 -11.36
CA VAL A 112 6.95 -10.16 -10.21
C VAL A 112 6.92 -8.65 -10.05
N ASN A 113 5.72 -8.07 -9.97
CA ASN A 113 5.57 -6.67 -9.63
C ASN A 113 5.95 -6.48 -8.16
N PHE A 114 7.07 -5.79 -7.91
CA PHE A 114 7.59 -5.53 -6.58
C PHE A 114 7.73 -4.03 -6.35
N GLY A 115 7.22 -3.55 -5.23
CA GLY A 115 7.37 -2.17 -4.81
C GLY A 115 7.67 -2.07 -3.32
N PHE A 116 7.94 -0.88 -2.84
CA PHE A 116 8.22 -0.65 -1.43
C PHE A 116 7.82 0.75 -0.98
N THR A 117 7.72 0.92 0.35
CA THR A 117 7.48 2.22 0.99
C THR A 117 8.74 2.65 1.73
N THR A 118 9.20 3.89 1.51
CA THR A 118 10.43 4.44 2.08
C THR A 118 10.21 5.84 2.65
N ASN A 119 10.98 6.21 3.66
CA ASN A 119 11.11 7.60 4.12
C ASN A 119 12.07 8.42 3.24
N ALA A 120 12.74 7.78 2.30
CA ALA A 120 13.67 8.34 1.31
C ALA A 120 14.96 8.99 1.85
N LEU A 121 15.18 9.05 3.16
CA LEU A 121 16.37 9.71 3.74
C LEU A 121 17.70 9.04 3.39
N ALA A 122 17.68 7.75 3.07
CA ALA A 122 18.84 6.99 2.64
C ALA A 122 18.99 6.93 1.10
N LEU A 123 18.09 7.55 0.35
CA LEU A 123 18.17 7.59 -1.11
C LEU A 123 19.24 8.61 -1.56
N THR A 124 20.19 8.11 -2.31
CA THR A 124 21.23 8.89 -3.01
C THR A 124 21.06 8.68 -4.51
N LYS A 125 21.62 9.56 -5.34
CA LYS A 125 21.54 9.41 -6.81
C LYS A 125 22.02 8.03 -7.29
N ASN A 126 23.08 7.50 -6.69
CA ASN A 126 23.63 6.18 -7.07
C ASN A 126 22.66 5.03 -6.73
N ASN A 127 22.06 5.03 -5.54
CA ASN A 127 21.13 3.96 -5.20
C ASN A 127 19.76 4.12 -5.88
N ILE A 128 19.33 5.34 -6.20
CA ILE A 128 18.17 5.60 -7.05
C ILE A 128 18.38 4.96 -8.43
N GLN A 129 19.51 5.21 -9.10
CA GLN A 129 19.82 4.60 -10.39
C GLN A 129 19.80 3.08 -10.31
N ARG A 130 20.41 2.51 -9.28
CA ARG A 130 20.44 1.07 -9.06
C ARG A 130 19.03 0.50 -8.81
N ILE A 131 18.22 1.16 -7.97
CA ILE A 131 16.83 0.72 -7.69
C ILE A 131 16.01 0.74 -8.98
N LEU A 132 16.07 1.83 -9.74
CA LEU A 132 15.28 1.98 -10.96
C LEU A 132 15.71 1.02 -12.09
N SER A 133 16.96 0.54 -12.09
CA SER A 133 17.43 -0.48 -13.05
C SER A 133 16.73 -1.83 -12.88
N TYR A 134 16.14 -2.12 -11.73
CA TYR A 134 15.32 -3.32 -11.48
C TYR A 134 13.84 -3.15 -11.87
N ASP A 135 13.45 -1.99 -12.42
CA ASP A 135 12.08 -1.67 -12.87
C ASP A 135 11.00 -1.99 -11.79
N PRO A 136 11.11 -1.46 -10.57
CA PRO A 136 10.12 -1.71 -9.54
C PRO A 136 8.74 -1.22 -9.99
N PHE A 137 7.68 -1.89 -9.51
CA PHE A 137 6.31 -1.53 -9.85
C PHE A 137 5.94 -0.14 -9.31
N ASN A 138 6.27 0.12 -8.04
CA ASN A 138 6.10 1.42 -7.41
C ASN A 138 7.10 1.67 -6.29
N ILE A 139 7.37 2.96 -6.04
CA ILE A 139 8.09 3.47 -4.88
C ILE A 139 7.16 4.46 -4.18
N ASN A 140 6.69 4.08 -2.98
CA ASN A 140 5.90 4.97 -2.15
C ASN A 140 6.85 5.75 -1.25
N VAL A 141 6.79 7.08 -1.29
CA VAL A 141 7.61 7.95 -0.44
C VAL A 141 6.74 8.57 0.63
N SER A 142 7.12 8.37 1.88
CA SER A 142 6.43 8.91 3.04
C SER A 142 6.82 10.37 3.25
N LEU A 143 5.86 11.28 3.07
CA LEU A 143 6.00 12.70 3.35
C LEU A 143 4.65 13.22 3.83
N GLU A 144 4.60 13.71 5.08
CA GLU A 144 3.36 14.11 5.73
C GLU A 144 2.97 15.56 5.43
N SER A 145 3.95 16.40 5.13
CA SER A 145 3.77 17.81 4.75
C SER A 145 5.02 18.33 4.03
N ILE A 146 4.85 19.33 3.18
CA ILE A 146 5.99 20.12 2.62
C ILE A 146 6.49 21.16 3.61
N ASP A 147 5.71 21.47 4.65
CA ASP A 147 6.13 22.33 5.74
C ASP A 147 7.07 21.57 6.69
N PRO A 148 8.34 22.01 6.86
CA PRO A 148 9.30 21.34 7.73
C PRO A 148 8.83 21.27 9.19
N GLN A 149 8.16 22.29 9.71
CA GLN A 149 7.70 22.30 11.09
C GLN A 149 6.69 21.18 11.34
N ILE A 150 5.77 20.95 10.41
CA ILE A 150 4.78 19.89 10.51
C ILE A 150 5.42 18.51 10.24
N ASN A 151 6.15 18.39 9.14
CA ASN A 151 6.68 17.09 8.76
C ASN A 151 7.74 16.57 9.75
N GLU A 152 8.63 17.43 10.24
CA GLU A 152 9.71 17.05 11.16
C GLU A 152 9.21 16.84 12.59
N SER A 153 8.08 17.46 12.99
CA SER A 153 7.40 17.11 14.24
C SER A 153 6.81 15.69 14.24
N LEU A 154 6.35 15.23 13.07
CA LEU A 154 5.80 13.89 12.86
C LEU A 154 6.89 12.84 12.56
N ARG A 155 7.91 13.25 11.81
CA ARG A 155 9.05 12.43 11.35
C ARG A 155 10.37 13.08 11.80
N PRO A 156 10.75 12.93 13.08
CA PRO A 156 11.89 13.64 13.66
C PRO A 156 13.20 13.33 12.94
N PHE A 157 13.65 14.28 12.13
CA PHE A 157 14.94 14.25 11.46
C PHE A 157 15.30 15.67 10.97
N GLU A 158 16.43 16.19 11.38
CA GLU A 158 16.90 17.52 10.99
C GLU A 158 17.04 17.65 9.46
N ASN A 159 16.42 18.67 8.88
CA ASN A 159 16.34 18.88 7.43
C ASN A 159 15.69 17.67 6.66
N GLY A 160 14.94 16.82 7.35
CA GLY A 160 14.33 15.62 6.79
C GLY A 160 13.37 15.93 5.66
N THR A 161 12.56 16.97 5.80
CA THR A 161 11.60 17.42 4.77
C THR A 161 12.30 17.77 3.47
N LYS A 162 13.34 18.63 3.55
CA LYS A 162 14.12 19.04 2.37
C LYS A 162 14.79 17.85 1.70
N ARG A 163 15.38 16.94 2.48
CA ARG A 163 16.04 15.73 1.95
C ARG A 163 15.06 14.79 1.28
N THR A 164 13.87 14.59 1.86
CA THR A 164 12.83 13.74 1.28
C THR A 164 12.29 14.33 -0.03
N ILE A 165 12.02 15.65 -0.08
CA ILE A 165 11.59 16.33 -1.32
C ILE A 165 12.67 16.20 -2.39
N GLN A 166 13.93 16.46 -2.07
CA GLN A 166 15.05 16.30 -3.02
C GLN A 166 15.15 14.87 -3.55
N ALA A 167 14.97 13.86 -2.69
CA ALA A 167 14.96 12.46 -3.13
C ALA A 167 13.79 12.12 -4.07
N ILE A 168 12.61 12.71 -3.86
CA ILE A 168 11.47 12.59 -4.76
C ILE A 168 11.78 13.22 -6.13
N GLU A 169 12.39 14.40 -6.14
CA GLU A 169 12.81 15.10 -7.36
C GLU A 169 13.89 14.30 -8.12
N ASP A 170 14.89 13.76 -7.41
CA ASP A 170 15.92 12.91 -8.01
C ASP A 170 15.35 11.62 -8.59
N LEU A 171 14.38 10.99 -7.89
CA LEU A 171 13.62 9.82 -8.41
C LEU A 171 12.83 10.20 -9.68
N ALA A 172 12.17 11.34 -9.67
CA ALA A 172 11.38 11.84 -10.80
C ALA A 172 12.27 12.12 -12.02
N ALA A 173 13.38 12.81 -11.81
CA ALA A 173 14.36 13.14 -12.86
C ALA A 173 14.95 11.86 -13.47
N GLU A 174 15.40 10.92 -12.64
CA GLU A 174 15.97 9.67 -13.12
C GLU A 174 14.95 8.80 -13.85
N LYS A 175 13.72 8.69 -13.34
CA LYS A 175 12.62 8.02 -14.03
C LYS A 175 12.42 8.56 -15.45
N LEU A 176 12.37 9.89 -15.62
CA LEU A 176 12.21 10.53 -16.92
C LEU A 176 13.43 10.27 -17.82
N ARG A 177 14.65 10.37 -17.26
CA ARG A 177 15.89 10.15 -17.99
C ARG A 177 15.97 8.76 -18.62
N ILE A 178 15.60 7.71 -17.86
CA ILE A 178 15.68 6.31 -18.32
C ILE A 178 14.35 5.79 -18.90
N LYS A 179 13.31 6.64 -18.94
CA LYS A 179 11.95 6.27 -19.36
C LYS A 179 11.37 5.07 -18.58
N SER A 180 11.67 5.00 -17.28
CA SER A 180 11.16 3.95 -16.41
C SER A 180 9.64 4.04 -16.23
N ARG A 181 8.99 2.87 -16.05
CA ARG A 181 7.55 2.77 -15.80
C ARG A 181 7.17 2.84 -14.32
N VAL A 182 8.16 2.91 -13.43
CA VAL A 182 7.90 2.96 -11.99
C VAL A 182 6.88 4.04 -11.62
N SER A 183 5.93 3.70 -10.76
CA SER A 183 5.06 4.72 -10.16
C SER A 183 5.74 5.31 -8.93
N ILE A 184 5.99 6.62 -8.93
CA ILE A 184 6.51 7.37 -7.78
C ILE A 184 5.30 7.99 -7.09
N ILE A 185 5.06 7.59 -5.83
CA ILE A 185 3.84 7.95 -5.11
C ILE A 185 4.23 8.57 -3.77
N VAL A 186 3.91 9.84 -3.57
CA VAL A 186 3.96 10.48 -2.25
C VAL A 186 2.74 10.04 -1.46
N LYS A 187 2.96 9.54 -0.24
CA LYS A 187 1.92 8.86 0.54
C LYS A 187 1.78 9.44 1.95
N PRO A 188 1.13 10.60 2.10
CA PRO A 188 0.84 11.17 3.40
C PRO A 188 -0.23 10.37 4.14
N THR A 189 -0.09 10.30 5.46
CA THR A 189 -1.13 9.84 6.37
C THR A 189 -1.95 11.04 6.83
N ILE A 190 -3.28 10.99 6.70
CA ILE A 190 -4.19 12.08 7.13
C ILE A 190 -4.25 12.07 8.66
N MET A 191 -3.71 13.12 9.28
CA MET A 191 -3.64 13.28 10.76
C MET A 191 -4.01 14.70 11.16
N GLU A 192 -4.37 14.92 12.44
CA GLU A 192 -4.72 16.25 12.97
C GLU A 192 -3.66 17.32 12.68
N GLN A 193 -2.38 16.93 12.75
CA GLN A 193 -1.26 17.85 12.58
C GLN A 193 -1.06 18.35 11.14
N ASN A 194 -1.50 17.56 10.13
CA ASN A 194 -1.16 17.85 8.74
C ASN A 194 -2.35 18.03 7.80
N TYR A 195 -3.55 17.54 8.16
CA TYR A 195 -4.62 17.43 7.17
C TYR A 195 -5.00 18.77 6.50
N ARG A 196 -4.93 19.88 7.23
CA ARG A 196 -5.23 21.23 6.68
C ARG A 196 -4.27 21.67 5.59
N ARG A 197 -3.05 21.09 5.56
CA ARG A 197 -1.98 21.45 4.61
C ARG A 197 -1.81 20.42 3.47
N LEU A 198 -2.63 19.37 3.42
CA LEU A 198 -2.55 18.35 2.36
C LEU A 198 -2.84 18.89 0.95
N PRO A 199 -3.76 19.86 0.74
CA PRO A 199 -3.93 20.50 -0.58
C PRO A 199 -2.66 21.17 -1.10
N GLU A 200 -1.85 21.76 -0.21
CA GLU A 200 -0.57 22.39 -0.60
C GLU A 200 0.45 21.32 -1.06
N LEU A 201 0.50 20.18 -0.39
CA LEU A 201 1.34 19.06 -0.81
C LEU A 201 0.93 18.56 -2.21
N VAL A 202 -0.38 18.49 -2.51
CA VAL A 202 -0.88 18.15 -3.86
C VAL A 202 -0.41 19.18 -4.88
N ARG A 203 -0.56 20.48 -4.59
CA ARG A 203 -0.13 21.56 -5.50
C ARG A 203 1.38 21.57 -5.73
N HIS A 204 2.16 21.22 -4.71
CA HIS A 204 3.62 21.19 -4.79
C HIS A 204 4.13 20.21 -5.86
N PHE A 205 3.54 19.02 -5.94
CA PHE A 205 3.94 18.03 -6.95
C PHE A 205 3.26 18.28 -8.32
N GLY A 206 2.27 19.18 -8.38
CA GLY A 206 1.72 19.73 -9.60
C GLY A 206 0.83 18.78 -10.40
N LYS A 207 0.43 19.27 -11.58
CA LYS A 207 -0.38 18.55 -12.57
C LYS A 207 0.51 17.73 -13.50
N GLU A 208 1.64 18.27 -13.86
CA GLU A 208 2.60 17.71 -14.77
C GLU A 208 3.73 17.02 -14.00
N GLY A 209 4.29 15.99 -14.60
CA GLY A 209 5.39 15.27 -13.97
C GLY A 209 5.03 13.84 -13.55
N PRO A 210 6.02 13.06 -13.09
CA PRO A 210 5.87 11.63 -12.88
C PRO A 210 5.41 11.27 -11.45
N VAL A 211 5.24 12.24 -10.55
CA VAL A 211 4.89 12.01 -9.14
C VAL A 211 3.37 12.03 -8.97
N GLN A 212 2.86 11.11 -8.17
CA GLN A 212 1.45 11.00 -7.80
C GLN A 212 1.32 11.14 -6.28
N VAL A 213 0.16 11.57 -5.81
CA VAL A 213 -0.16 11.63 -4.38
C VAL A 213 -1.26 10.62 -4.07
N ASN A 214 -1.06 9.80 -3.04
CA ASN A 214 -2.06 8.83 -2.55
C ASN A 214 -2.19 8.92 -1.04
N PHE A 215 -3.36 9.24 -0.56
CA PHE A 215 -3.64 9.40 0.85
C PHE A 215 -3.96 8.09 1.54
N GLN A 216 -3.67 8.01 2.83
CA GLN A 216 -4.21 7.00 3.71
C GLN A 216 -4.67 7.63 5.03
N PRO A 217 -5.76 7.17 5.63
CA PRO A 217 -6.20 7.68 6.92
C PRO A 217 -5.27 7.18 8.04
N TYR A 218 -5.13 7.97 9.09
CA TYR A 218 -4.51 7.53 10.32
C TYR A 218 -5.25 6.32 10.89
N VAL A 219 -4.50 5.36 11.39
CA VAL A 219 -5.04 4.17 12.05
C VAL A 219 -4.72 4.25 13.53
N GLY A 220 -5.71 4.61 14.31
CA GLY A 220 -5.60 4.77 15.75
C GLY A 220 -6.94 4.57 16.44
N LYS A 221 -7.08 5.05 17.67
CA LYS A 221 -8.30 4.97 18.48
C LYS A 221 -8.79 6.34 18.92
N LYS A 222 -9.99 6.40 19.43
CA LYS A 222 -10.57 7.61 20.01
C LYS A 222 -9.66 8.13 21.14
N GLY A 223 -9.33 9.42 21.06
CA GLY A 223 -8.45 10.11 22.01
C GLY A 223 -6.97 10.14 21.63
N ASP A 224 -6.57 9.47 20.54
CA ASP A 224 -5.22 9.62 20.00
C ASP A 224 -5.01 11.06 19.48
N ALA A 225 -3.87 11.66 19.81
CA ALA A 225 -3.54 13.04 19.42
C ALA A 225 -3.41 13.24 17.90
N PHE A 226 -3.28 12.16 17.11
CA PHE A 226 -3.17 12.20 15.66
C PHE A 226 -4.53 12.10 14.96
N TRP A 227 -5.61 11.84 15.71
CA TRP A 227 -6.95 11.72 15.13
C TRP A 227 -7.55 13.09 14.83
N VAL A 228 -8.09 13.26 13.62
CA VAL A 228 -8.70 14.54 13.19
C VAL A 228 -9.89 14.90 14.09
N GLN A 229 -9.86 16.13 14.63
CA GLN A 229 -10.86 16.62 15.58
C GLN A 229 -11.98 17.41 14.88
N ASP A 230 -11.63 18.28 13.94
CA ASP A 230 -12.60 19.13 13.21
C ASP A 230 -13.11 18.44 11.96
N LYS A 231 -14.29 17.86 12.06
CA LYS A 231 -14.95 17.12 10.99
C LYS A 231 -15.41 18.04 9.82
N GLN A 232 -15.80 19.25 10.12
CA GLN A 232 -16.25 20.20 9.09
C GLN A 232 -15.06 20.64 8.24
N GLU A 233 -13.97 20.99 8.89
CA GLU A 233 -12.74 21.35 8.19
C GLU A 233 -12.15 20.14 7.42
N LEU A 234 -12.23 18.92 7.98
CA LEU A 234 -11.84 17.71 7.26
C LEU A 234 -12.62 17.55 5.96
N ARG A 235 -13.95 17.76 5.99
CA ARG A 235 -14.80 17.69 4.79
C ARG A 235 -14.32 18.70 3.75
N ARG A 236 -14.15 19.96 4.15
CA ARG A 236 -13.67 21.02 3.27
C ARG A 236 -12.34 20.68 2.59
N VAL A 237 -11.40 20.14 3.36
CA VAL A 237 -10.07 19.74 2.85
C VAL A 237 -10.17 18.58 1.87
N LEU A 238 -10.99 17.55 2.16
CA LEU A 238 -11.17 16.43 1.24
C LEU A 238 -11.86 16.85 -0.05
N ASP A 239 -12.86 17.75 0.02
CA ASP A 239 -13.53 18.34 -1.16
C ASP A 239 -12.53 19.15 -2.01
N GLU A 240 -11.65 19.92 -1.38
CA GLU A 240 -10.59 20.65 -2.06
C GLU A 240 -9.59 19.70 -2.77
N ILE A 241 -9.20 18.60 -2.14
CA ILE A 241 -8.32 17.59 -2.76
C ILE A 241 -9.02 16.94 -3.95
N MET A 242 -10.31 16.61 -3.84
CA MET A 242 -11.09 16.06 -4.95
C MET A 242 -11.20 17.08 -6.12
N ALA A 243 -11.42 18.35 -5.82
CA ALA A 243 -11.43 19.42 -6.83
C ALA A 243 -10.07 19.53 -7.54
N LEU A 244 -8.96 19.52 -6.81
CA LEU A 244 -7.62 19.51 -7.40
C LEU A 244 -7.40 18.29 -8.31
N ARG A 245 -7.85 17.10 -7.90
CA ARG A 245 -7.79 15.90 -8.75
C ARG A 245 -8.56 16.11 -10.06
N ASP A 246 -9.76 16.68 -9.98
CA ASP A 246 -10.64 16.92 -11.13
C ASP A 246 -10.08 18.01 -12.05
N GLU A 247 -9.33 18.95 -11.50
CA GLU A 247 -8.53 19.93 -12.24
C GLU A 247 -7.29 19.29 -12.93
N GLY A 248 -7.00 18.02 -12.68
CA GLY A 248 -5.91 17.27 -13.33
C GLY A 248 -4.64 17.13 -12.50
N TYR A 249 -4.64 17.51 -11.21
CA TYR A 249 -3.54 17.16 -10.31
C TYR A 249 -3.49 15.63 -10.12
N ARG A 250 -2.30 15.10 -10.00
CA ARG A 250 -2.07 13.63 -10.00
C ARG A 250 -2.37 12.99 -8.65
N VAL A 251 -3.62 13.04 -8.24
CA VAL A 251 -4.15 12.42 -7.03
C VAL A 251 -4.73 11.05 -7.36
N ILE A 252 -4.32 10.02 -6.61
CA ILE A 252 -4.85 8.67 -6.71
C ILE A 252 -6.05 8.55 -5.77
N GLY A 253 -7.18 8.11 -6.30
CA GLY A 253 -8.42 7.85 -5.56
C GLY A 253 -9.64 8.31 -6.33
N ASP A 254 -10.78 7.70 -6.02
CA ASP A 254 -12.10 8.11 -6.50
C ASP A 254 -12.92 8.76 -5.36
N ASP A 255 -14.07 9.34 -5.69
CA ASP A 255 -14.93 10.01 -4.71
C ASP A 255 -15.31 9.08 -3.57
N GLY A 256 -15.66 7.82 -3.88
CA GLY A 256 -16.02 6.84 -2.87
C GLY A 256 -14.89 6.53 -1.89
N GLN A 257 -13.63 6.70 -2.31
CA GLN A 257 -12.48 6.56 -1.41
C GLN A 257 -12.38 7.75 -0.46
N PHE A 258 -12.55 8.97 -0.95
CA PHE A 258 -12.49 10.19 -0.12
C PHE A 258 -13.69 10.27 0.83
N GLU A 259 -14.89 9.91 0.37
CA GLU A 259 -16.05 9.74 1.25
C GLU A 259 -15.77 8.75 2.38
N GLY A 260 -15.16 7.61 2.03
CA GLY A 260 -14.77 6.64 3.03
C GLY A 260 -13.69 7.13 4.01
N PHE A 261 -12.80 8.02 3.60
CA PHE A 261 -11.87 8.67 4.54
C PHE A 261 -12.61 9.56 5.53
N TYR A 262 -13.57 10.34 5.02
CA TYR A 262 -14.39 11.20 5.85
C TYR A 262 -15.17 10.38 6.89
N ASP A 263 -15.90 9.36 6.44
CA ASP A 263 -16.68 8.50 7.33
C ASP A 263 -15.82 7.87 8.43
N TYR A 264 -14.68 7.30 8.03
CA TYR A 264 -13.76 6.63 8.96
C TYR A 264 -13.12 7.59 9.96
N LEU A 265 -12.63 8.75 9.50
CA LEU A 265 -11.97 9.74 10.35
C LEU A 265 -12.95 10.53 11.21
N SER A 266 -14.23 10.57 10.84
CA SER A 266 -15.28 11.23 11.61
C SER A 266 -15.79 10.39 12.78
N ASP A 267 -15.60 9.07 12.76
CA ASP A 267 -16.03 8.16 13.82
C ASP A 267 -14.86 7.27 14.28
N PRO A 268 -13.96 7.81 15.14
CA PRO A 268 -12.81 7.06 15.60
C PRO A 268 -13.21 5.84 16.41
N PRO A 269 -12.57 4.68 16.20
CA PRO A 269 -12.82 3.50 17.00
C PRO A 269 -12.38 3.72 18.46
N THR A 270 -13.11 3.13 19.38
CA THR A 270 -12.78 3.19 20.82
C THR A 270 -11.56 2.32 21.19
N GLU A 271 -11.31 1.28 20.38
CA GLU A 271 -10.19 0.36 20.56
C GLU A 271 -9.36 0.24 19.29
N TYR A 272 -8.04 0.08 19.42
CA TYR A 272 -7.12 -0.09 18.31
C TYR A 272 -7.40 -1.38 17.50
N THR A 273 -7.77 -2.45 18.22
CA THR A 273 -8.22 -3.71 17.63
C THR A 273 -9.71 -3.82 17.84
N ARG A 274 -10.49 -3.67 16.79
CA ARG A 274 -11.93 -3.95 16.86
C ARG A 274 -12.13 -5.46 16.92
N HIS A 275 -12.88 -5.91 17.92
CA HIS A 275 -13.39 -7.26 17.93
C HIS A 275 -14.41 -7.40 16.78
N LEU A 276 -14.29 -8.48 16.00
CA LEU A 276 -15.30 -8.81 15.00
C LEU A 276 -16.64 -9.06 15.71
N ASP A 277 -17.59 -8.20 15.44
CA ASP A 277 -18.97 -8.51 15.74
C ASP A 277 -19.50 -9.47 14.64
N LEU A 278 -19.56 -10.75 15.01
CA LEU A 278 -20.03 -11.81 14.11
C LEU A 278 -21.54 -11.80 13.90
N ASN A 279 -22.29 -10.99 14.67
CA ASN A 279 -23.74 -10.86 14.57
C ASN A 279 -24.15 -9.70 13.63
N GLY A 280 -23.18 -8.94 13.13
CA GLY A 280 -23.42 -7.83 12.21
C GLY A 280 -23.91 -8.27 10.82
N GLU A 281 -24.46 -7.32 10.09
CA GLU A 281 -24.86 -7.52 8.70
C GLU A 281 -23.66 -7.93 7.83
N LYS A 282 -23.92 -8.78 6.84
CA LYS A 282 -22.90 -9.27 5.91
C LYS A 282 -22.33 -8.11 5.08
N ARG A 283 -21.12 -7.67 5.34
CA ARG A 283 -20.45 -6.60 4.58
C ARG A 283 -19.56 -7.09 3.42
N ASN A 284 -19.49 -8.39 3.17
CA ASN A 284 -18.73 -9.01 2.07
C ASN A 284 -17.25 -8.59 2.01
N CYS A 285 -16.56 -8.59 3.15
CA CYS A 285 -15.12 -8.34 3.16
C CYS A 285 -14.38 -9.44 2.40
N ASP A 286 -13.73 -9.08 1.31
CA ASP A 286 -13.00 -9.98 0.42
C ASP A 286 -11.49 -9.98 0.65
N ILE A 287 -11.02 -9.35 1.73
CA ILE A 287 -9.57 -9.18 2.00
C ILE A 287 -8.84 -10.52 2.05
N GLY A 288 -9.46 -11.57 2.62
CA GLY A 288 -8.90 -12.93 2.68
C GLY A 288 -8.75 -13.62 1.32
N LEU A 289 -9.30 -13.04 0.25
CA LEU A 289 -9.14 -13.49 -1.14
C LEU A 289 -8.13 -12.63 -1.92
N ARG A 290 -7.78 -11.44 -1.39
CA ARG A 290 -6.95 -10.47 -2.09
C ARG A 290 -5.57 -10.28 -1.53
N THR A 291 -5.42 -10.46 -0.22
CA THR A 291 -4.25 -9.95 0.49
C THR A 291 -3.65 -10.99 1.42
N MET A 292 -2.34 -11.04 1.48
CA MET A 292 -1.60 -11.72 2.54
C MET A 292 -0.57 -10.74 3.13
N PHE A 293 -0.52 -10.67 4.46
CA PHE A 293 0.50 -9.96 5.23
C PHE A 293 1.47 -10.98 5.79
N ILE A 294 2.74 -10.82 5.53
CA ILE A 294 3.81 -11.70 6.00
C ILE A 294 4.70 -10.89 6.93
N TYR A 295 4.80 -11.34 8.18
CA TYR A 295 5.54 -10.66 9.23
C TYR A 295 6.93 -11.25 9.46
N PRO A 296 7.84 -10.52 10.14
CA PRO A 296 9.23 -10.97 10.30
C PRO A 296 9.38 -12.27 11.10
N ASN A 297 8.42 -12.55 12.02
CA ASN A 297 8.37 -13.81 12.77
C ASN A 297 7.82 -15.00 11.94
N GLY A 298 7.59 -14.80 10.66
CA GLY A 298 7.05 -15.79 9.75
C GLY A 298 5.53 -15.91 9.74
N ASP A 299 4.82 -15.26 10.65
CA ASP A 299 3.36 -15.33 10.68
C ASP A 299 2.73 -14.67 9.47
N VAL A 300 1.66 -15.29 8.98
CA VAL A 300 0.89 -14.83 7.82
C VAL A 300 -0.52 -14.48 8.26
N TYR A 301 -1.01 -13.34 7.80
CA TYR A 301 -2.34 -12.80 8.11
C TYR A 301 -3.08 -12.40 6.84
N PHE A 302 -4.40 -12.43 6.87
CA PHE A 302 -5.23 -11.79 5.85
C PHE A 302 -5.47 -10.30 6.13
N CYS A 303 -5.47 -9.92 7.41
CA CYS A 303 -5.88 -8.59 7.85
C CYS A 303 -5.13 -8.17 9.11
N ASP A 304 -4.62 -6.93 9.10
CA ASP A 304 -3.91 -6.35 10.26
C ASP A 304 -4.80 -6.11 11.48
N PHE A 305 -6.11 -5.89 11.25
CA PHE A 305 -7.05 -5.63 12.34
C PHE A 305 -7.45 -6.90 13.10
N LEU A 306 -7.50 -8.04 12.42
CA LEU A 306 -7.84 -9.32 13.05
C LEU A 306 -6.75 -9.88 13.92
N LYS A 307 -5.48 -9.57 13.61
CA LYS A 307 -4.28 -10.07 14.31
C LYS A 307 -4.32 -11.57 14.66
N LYS A 308 -4.97 -12.36 13.83
CA LYS A 308 -5.04 -13.81 13.96
C LYS A 308 -4.30 -14.45 12.79
N PRO A 309 -3.15 -15.11 13.02
CA PRO A 309 -2.38 -15.72 11.94
C PRO A 309 -3.16 -16.85 11.28
N ILE A 310 -3.02 -16.99 9.97
CA ILE A 310 -3.56 -18.11 9.19
C ILE A 310 -2.54 -19.23 9.00
N GLY A 311 -1.28 -18.99 9.33
CA GLY A 311 -0.18 -19.93 9.26
C GLY A 311 1.16 -19.23 9.45
N ASN A 312 2.24 -19.99 9.27
CA ASN A 312 3.60 -19.48 9.45
C ASN A 312 4.53 -20.05 8.37
N ILE A 313 5.30 -19.20 7.68
CA ILE A 313 6.18 -19.56 6.55
C ILE A 313 7.37 -20.45 6.96
N HIS A 314 7.69 -20.55 8.25
CA HIS A 314 8.72 -21.49 8.75
C HIS A 314 8.21 -22.93 8.86
N LYS A 315 6.89 -23.13 8.76
CA LYS A 315 6.24 -24.43 8.92
C LYS A 315 5.61 -24.93 7.63
N ASN A 316 5.08 -24.02 6.82
CA ASN A 316 4.30 -24.32 5.63
C ASN A 316 4.64 -23.36 4.48
N THR A 317 4.43 -23.79 3.27
CA THR A 317 4.48 -22.92 2.09
C THR A 317 3.31 -21.93 2.07
N LEU A 318 3.46 -20.79 1.38
CA LEU A 318 2.36 -19.84 1.22
C LEU A 318 1.12 -20.46 0.55
N LYS A 319 1.31 -21.48 -0.30
CA LYS A 319 0.20 -22.22 -0.93
C LYS A 319 -0.56 -23.07 0.08
N GLU A 320 0.14 -23.82 0.91
CA GLU A 320 -0.48 -24.61 1.99
C GLU A 320 -1.19 -23.73 3.01
N ILE A 321 -0.57 -22.60 3.37
CA ILE A 321 -1.19 -21.60 4.27
C ILE A 321 -2.47 -21.04 3.66
N TYR A 322 -2.42 -20.64 2.38
CA TYR A 322 -3.55 -19.97 1.72
C TYR A 322 -4.76 -20.89 1.55
N TYR A 323 -4.55 -22.16 1.23
CA TYR A 323 -5.60 -23.17 1.03
C TYR A 323 -5.87 -24.03 2.26
N GLY A 324 -5.21 -23.76 3.39
CA GLY A 324 -5.39 -24.53 4.62
C GLY A 324 -6.69 -24.20 5.38
N ASP A 325 -7.11 -25.09 6.26
CA ASP A 325 -8.36 -25.00 7.03
C ASP A 325 -8.47 -23.74 7.88
N THR A 326 -7.35 -23.29 8.46
CA THR A 326 -7.30 -22.06 9.25
C THR A 326 -7.64 -20.83 8.39
N ALA A 327 -7.09 -20.75 7.17
CA ALA A 327 -7.37 -19.67 6.23
C ALA A 327 -8.83 -19.71 5.77
N ASP A 328 -9.34 -20.92 5.49
CA ASP A 328 -10.74 -21.12 5.08
C ASP A 328 -11.72 -20.70 6.18
N SER A 329 -11.45 -21.11 7.40
CA SER A 329 -12.23 -20.70 8.58
C SER A 329 -12.23 -19.19 8.78
N GLN A 330 -11.07 -18.52 8.60
CA GLN A 330 -11.01 -17.06 8.70
C GLN A 330 -11.77 -16.35 7.58
N ARG A 331 -11.72 -16.83 6.33
CA ARG A 331 -12.52 -16.24 5.24
C ARG A 331 -14.01 -16.25 5.56
N LYS A 332 -14.51 -17.38 6.10
CA LYS A 332 -15.92 -17.50 6.53
C LYS A 332 -16.32 -16.47 7.59
N VAL A 333 -15.40 -16.14 8.49
CA VAL A 333 -15.59 -15.07 9.48
C VAL A 333 -15.51 -13.69 8.83
N MET A 334 -14.57 -13.46 7.94
CA MET A 334 -14.30 -12.15 7.35
C MET A 334 -15.41 -11.63 6.45
N VAL A 335 -16.18 -12.50 5.79
CA VAL A 335 -17.35 -12.07 5.01
C VAL A 335 -18.44 -11.41 5.87
N ARG A 336 -18.38 -11.57 7.18
CA ARG A 336 -19.27 -10.95 8.17
C ARG A 336 -18.62 -9.78 8.91
N CYS A 337 -17.43 -9.36 8.49
CA CYS A 337 -16.70 -8.28 9.15
C CYS A 337 -17.46 -6.97 9.05
N ASN A 338 -17.76 -6.35 10.19
CA ASN A 338 -18.42 -5.07 10.34
C ASN A 338 -17.48 -3.91 10.64
N ILE A 339 -16.16 -4.15 10.64
CA ILE A 339 -15.16 -3.10 10.85
C ILE A 339 -15.18 -2.13 9.68
N ASP A 340 -15.41 -0.85 9.96
CA ASP A 340 -15.23 0.22 8.98
C ASP A 340 -13.74 0.44 8.74
N CYS A 341 -13.20 -0.36 7.85
CA CYS A 341 -11.81 -0.31 7.47
C CYS A 341 -11.68 0.48 6.18
N GLN A 342 -11.15 1.69 6.27
CA GLN A 342 -10.99 2.59 5.12
C GLN A 342 -9.56 2.62 4.58
N GLN A 343 -8.75 1.61 4.88
CA GLN A 343 -7.44 1.53 4.25
C GLN A 343 -7.60 1.36 2.74
N THR A 344 -7.08 2.30 1.99
CA THR A 344 -7.19 2.42 0.52
C THR A 344 -6.78 1.16 -0.23
N CYS A 345 -5.78 0.44 0.28
CA CYS A 345 -5.30 -0.81 -0.30
C CYS A 345 -6.30 -1.98 -0.15
N LYS A 346 -7.37 -1.82 0.61
CA LYS A 346 -8.29 -2.89 1.01
C LYS A 346 -9.70 -2.72 0.44
N ARG A 347 -10.04 -1.54 -0.13
CA ARG A 347 -11.36 -1.29 -0.73
C ARG A 347 -11.45 -1.89 -2.13
N PRO A 348 -12.53 -2.63 -2.44
CA PRO A 348 -12.76 -3.08 -3.82
C PRO A 348 -13.06 -1.88 -4.71
N ILE A 349 -12.18 -1.62 -5.68
CA ILE A 349 -12.41 -0.61 -6.71
C ILE A 349 -13.37 -1.20 -7.75
N PRO A 350 -14.43 -0.48 -8.17
CA PRO A 350 -15.35 -0.96 -9.21
C PRO A 350 -14.62 -1.32 -10.50
N LEU A 351 -15.08 -2.37 -11.20
CA LEU A 351 -14.43 -2.88 -12.43
C LEU A 351 -14.29 -1.79 -13.50
N LEU A 352 -15.29 -0.94 -13.66
CA LEU A 352 -15.25 0.15 -14.64
C LEU A 352 -14.19 1.19 -14.29
N THR A 353 -14.04 1.51 -13.00
CA THR A 353 -12.99 2.42 -12.52
C THR A 353 -11.61 1.81 -12.74
N LYS A 354 -11.42 0.51 -12.47
CA LYS A 354 -10.17 -0.20 -12.76
C LYS A 354 -9.86 -0.18 -14.27
N ALA A 355 -10.84 -0.46 -15.11
CA ALA A 355 -10.67 -0.43 -16.56
C ALA A 355 -10.28 0.97 -17.05
N ARG A 356 -10.96 2.03 -16.57
CA ARG A 356 -10.64 3.42 -16.90
C ARG A 356 -9.23 3.81 -16.42
N THR A 357 -8.85 3.41 -15.22
CA THR A 357 -7.49 3.66 -14.70
C THR A 357 -6.44 2.95 -15.54
N PHE A 358 -6.69 1.69 -15.93
CA PHE A 358 -5.79 0.93 -16.81
C PHE A 358 -5.61 1.60 -18.17
N LEU A 359 -6.69 2.14 -18.75
CA LEU A 359 -6.67 2.84 -20.05
C LEU A 359 -5.98 4.21 -19.97
N ARG A 360 -6.00 4.87 -18.81
CA ARG A 360 -5.36 6.19 -18.59
C ARG A 360 -3.87 6.09 -18.20
N MET A 361 -3.41 4.96 -17.68
CA MET A 361 -2.01 4.75 -17.26
C MET A 361 -1.07 4.36 -18.42
N GLY A 362 -1.54 4.32 -19.62
CA GLY A 362 -0.80 4.14 -20.86
C GLY A 362 -0.72 5.44 -21.63
#